data_8ceedc20e45f7b2d87d897be10781324
#
_entry.id   8ceedc20e45f7b2d87d897be10781324
#
_cell.length_a   1.000
_cell.length_b   1.000
_cell.length_c   1.000
_cell.angle_alpha   90.00
_cell.angle_beta   90.00
_cell.angle_gamma   90.00
#
_symmetry.space_group_name_H-M   'P 1'
#
loop_
_entity.id
_entity.type
_entity.pdbx_description
1 polymer ?
#
loop_
_entity_poly.entity_id
_entity_poly.type
_entity_poly.pdbx_seq_one_letter_code
_entity_poly.pdbx_strand_id
1 'polypeptide(L)'
;MWEWLVANNALINSVSSIAVCISVIFIGAQTRGFFNDCEKRNKKSEFENSFKLTSFYINDIIPRMELILNILQEVGVDKMIHQNLKGKKLQKFDKEEFKDFFNNVTIDTITQTINSIPLKNIVSCFGKVNYHEVCGVELDFYNYKMFCSQNDPQDNNVEERYRVYLLNRFWKEVSNTKNNLEYFSMYFNSNLAKSDAVYESLHQTFTDFVKFLYPFIADYNKRDDYTRKYFTHIKELYCTWTDKESSKVEETRKTMESIA
;
A
#
# COMPACT_ATOMS: atom_id res chain seq x y z
N MET A 1 -43.38 23.02 -59.58
CA MET A 1 -42.54 22.51 -58.42
C MET A 1 -42.00 23.66 -57.57
N TRP A 2 -41.37 24.67 -58.11
CA TRP A 2 -40.85 25.83 -57.35
C TRP A 2 -41.95 26.62 -56.64
N GLU A 3 -43.07 26.92 -57.33
CA GLU A 3 -44.18 27.66 -56.71
C GLU A 3 -44.83 26.93 -55.58
N TRP A 4 -44.86 25.57 -55.58
CA TRP A 4 -45.39 24.77 -54.54
C TRP A 4 -44.43 24.81 -53.31
N LEU A 5 -43.11 24.79 -53.52
CA LEU A 5 -42.09 24.90 -52.45
C LEU A 5 -42.13 26.26 -51.75
N VAL A 6 -42.34 27.35 -52.55
CA VAL A 6 -42.47 28.71 -52.02
C VAL A 6 -43.76 28.86 -51.22
N ALA A 7 -44.88 28.33 -51.68
CA ALA A 7 -46.18 28.40 -51.03
C ALA A 7 -46.19 27.56 -49.69
N ASN A 8 -45.41 26.51 -49.63
CA ASN A 8 -45.33 25.63 -48.42
C ASN A 8 -44.06 25.83 -47.55
N ASN A 9 -43.30 26.86 -47.79
CA ASN A 9 -42.03 27.12 -47.13
C ASN A 9 -42.18 27.20 -45.56
N ALA A 10 -43.27 27.84 -45.13
CA ALA A 10 -43.56 27.92 -43.67
C ALA A 10 -43.83 26.53 -43.04
N LEU A 11 -44.51 25.65 -43.79
CA LEU A 11 -44.81 24.30 -43.35
C LEU A 11 -43.59 23.40 -43.34
N ILE A 12 -42.74 23.52 -44.36
CA ILE A 12 -41.43 22.81 -44.44
C ILE A 12 -40.53 23.24 -43.30
N ASN A 13 -40.41 24.52 -43.00
CA ASN A 13 -39.63 25.06 -41.93
C ASN A 13 -40.13 24.57 -40.53
N SER A 14 -41.46 24.54 -40.36
CA SER A 14 -42.06 24.02 -39.11
C SER A 14 -41.77 22.54 -38.91
N VAL A 15 -41.89 21.70 -39.94
CA VAL A 15 -41.57 20.27 -39.90
C VAL A 15 -40.09 20.06 -39.62
N SER A 16 -39.20 20.84 -40.26
CA SER A 16 -37.77 20.80 -40.03
C SER A 16 -37.41 21.15 -38.59
N SER A 17 -38.03 22.21 -38.04
CA SER A 17 -37.80 22.60 -36.63
C SER A 17 -38.26 21.54 -35.64
N ILE A 18 -39.40 20.89 -35.90
CA ILE A 18 -39.87 19.77 -35.06
C ILE A 18 -38.91 18.58 -35.13
N ALA A 19 -38.42 18.23 -36.31
CA ALA A 19 -37.46 17.14 -36.49
C ALA A 19 -36.13 17.43 -35.75
N VAL A 20 -35.65 18.66 -35.76
CA VAL A 20 -34.47 19.08 -34.99
C VAL A 20 -34.71 18.93 -33.48
N CYS A 21 -35.86 19.40 -32.97
CA CYS A 21 -36.21 19.27 -31.55
C CYS A 21 -36.27 17.79 -31.12
N ILE A 22 -36.88 16.91 -31.89
CA ILE A 22 -36.94 15.48 -31.65
C ILE A 22 -35.52 14.88 -31.61
N SER A 23 -34.66 15.26 -32.57
CA SER A 23 -33.28 14.79 -32.64
C SER A 23 -32.47 15.20 -31.42
N VAL A 24 -32.63 16.43 -30.95
CA VAL A 24 -31.94 16.92 -29.72
C VAL A 24 -32.40 16.15 -28.49
N ILE A 25 -33.70 15.88 -28.34
CA ILE A 25 -34.23 15.07 -27.23
C ILE A 25 -33.66 13.65 -27.28
N PHE A 26 -33.58 13.05 -28.47
CA PHE A 26 -33.08 11.69 -28.66
C PHE A 26 -31.58 11.60 -28.33
N ILE A 27 -30.77 12.57 -28.78
CA ILE A 27 -29.35 12.68 -28.43
C ILE A 27 -29.18 12.85 -26.93
N GLY A 28 -29.99 13.70 -26.29
CA GLY A 28 -29.94 13.88 -24.83
C GLY A 28 -30.25 12.59 -24.04
N ALA A 29 -31.25 11.83 -24.47
CA ALA A 29 -31.61 10.55 -23.88
C ALA A 29 -30.50 9.49 -24.08
N GLN A 30 -29.91 9.39 -25.26
CA GLN A 30 -28.80 8.49 -25.55
C GLN A 30 -27.56 8.87 -24.72
N THR A 31 -27.22 10.15 -24.61
CA THR A 31 -26.09 10.64 -23.84
C THR A 31 -26.25 10.28 -22.35
N ARG A 32 -27.47 10.47 -21.80
CA ARG A 32 -27.77 10.09 -20.41
C ARG A 32 -27.66 8.59 -20.20
N GLY A 33 -28.14 7.77 -21.14
CA GLY A 33 -27.98 6.31 -21.09
C GLY A 33 -26.50 5.90 -21.08
N PHE A 34 -25.70 6.50 -21.96
CA PHE A 34 -24.25 6.24 -22.03
C PHE A 34 -23.54 6.61 -20.73
N PHE A 35 -23.84 7.77 -20.14
CA PHE A 35 -23.24 8.14 -18.83
C PHE A 35 -23.63 7.17 -17.73
N ASN A 36 -24.89 6.73 -17.65
CA ASN A 36 -25.32 5.74 -16.66
C ASN A 36 -24.61 4.39 -16.83
N ASP A 37 -24.39 3.96 -18.08
CA ASP A 37 -23.67 2.71 -18.35
C ASP A 37 -22.16 2.83 -18.04
N CYS A 38 -21.55 3.97 -18.34
CA CYS A 38 -20.19 4.25 -17.94
C CYS A 38 -20.02 4.24 -16.40
N GLU A 39 -20.95 4.87 -15.68
CA GLU A 39 -20.93 4.87 -14.21
C GLU A 39 -21.07 3.46 -13.62
N LYS A 40 -21.99 2.63 -14.16
CA LYS A 40 -22.13 1.24 -13.75
C LYS A 40 -20.88 0.41 -14.00
N ARG A 41 -20.25 0.59 -15.17
CA ARG A 41 -18.99 -0.10 -15.54
C ARG A 41 -17.85 0.33 -14.61
N ASN A 42 -17.72 1.63 -14.31
CA ASN A 42 -16.72 2.13 -13.39
C ASN A 42 -16.88 1.55 -11.99
N LYS A 43 -18.10 1.57 -11.44
CA LYS A 43 -18.40 0.95 -10.13
C LYS A 43 -18.06 -0.54 -10.08
N LYS A 44 -18.36 -1.28 -11.16
CA LYS A 44 -18.00 -2.69 -11.28
C LYS A 44 -16.48 -2.86 -11.31
N SER A 45 -15.76 -2.05 -12.09
CA SER A 45 -14.31 -2.08 -12.18
C SER A 45 -13.63 -1.75 -10.85
N GLU A 46 -14.12 -0.73 -10.12
CA GLU A 46 -13.63 -0.37 -8.79
C GLU A 46 -13.76 -1.54 -7.80
N PHE A 47 -14.88 -2.23 -7.83
CA PHE A 47 -15.12 -3.41 -6.98
C PHE A 47 -14.20 -4.58 -7.36
N GLU A 48 -14.05 -4.89 -8.64
CA GLU A 48 -13.16 -5.94 -9.12
C GLU A 48 -11.70 -5.64 -8.77
N ASN A 49 -11.27 -4.38 -8.89
CA ASN A 49 -9.94 -3.94 -8.48
C ASN A 49 -9.74 -4.10 -6.98
N SER A 50 -10.74 -3.76 -6.16
CA SER A 50 -10.67 -3.96 -4.71
C SER A 50 -10.43 -5.43 -4.35
N PHE A 51 -11.07 -6.35 -5.04
CA PHE A 51 -10.91 -7.79 -4.83
C PHE A 51 -9.52 -8.28 -5.23
N LYS A 52 -9.00 -7.83 -6.38
CA LYS A 52 -7.65 -8.13 -6.85
C LYS A 52 -6.59 -7.60 -5.88
N LEU A 53 -6.78 -6.38 -5.38
CA LEU A 53 -5.89 -5.77 -4.40
C LEU A 53 -5.91 -6.48 -3.04
N THR A 54 -7.08 -6.96 -2.61
CA THR A 54 -7.19 -7.79 -1.40
C THR A 54 -6.38 -9.07 -1.56
N SER A 55 -6.52 -9.77 -2.69
CA SER A 55 -5.73 -10.97 -2.99
C SER A 55 -4.24 -10.68 -3.05
N PHE A 56 -3.84 -9.58 -3.70
CA PHE A 56 -2.45 -9.12 -3.74
C PHE A 56 -1.91 -8.82 -2.33
N TYR A 57 -2.70 -8.14 -1.48
CA TYR A 57 -2.31 -7.84 -0.11
C TYR A 57 -2.07 -9.12 0.70
N ILE A 58 -3.00 -10.08 0.61
CA ILE A 58 -2.92 -11.35 1.36
C ILE A 58 -1.76 -12.22 0.87
N ASN A 59 -1.59 -12.35 -0.44
CA ASN A 59 -0.65 -13.31 -1.01
C ASN A 59 0.78 -12.77 -1.16
N ASP A 60 0.94 -11.46 -1.34
CA ASP A 60 2.25 -10.86 -1.61
C ASP A 60 2.76 -9.97 -0.48
N ILE A 61 1.88 -9.18 0.18
CA ILE A 61 2.31 -8.22 1.21
C ILE A 61 2.42 -8.91 2.57
N ILE A 62 1.39 -9.64 3.01
CA ILE A 62 1.38 -10.28 4.34
C ILE A 62 2.59 -11.20 4.57
N PRO A 63 2.95 -12.12 3.67
CA PRO A 63 4.08 -13.02 3.92
C PRO A 63 5.43 -12.29 4.02
N ARG A 64 5.60 -11.20 3.24
CA ARG A 64 6.81 -10.36 3.33
C ARG A 64 6.86 -9.58 4.65
N MET A 65 5.72 -9.06 5.10
CA MET A 65 5.61 -8.40 6.40
C MET A 65 5.86 -9.34 7.55
N GLU A 66 5.41 -10.59 7.46
CA GLU A 66 5.68 -11.63 8.45
C GLU A 66 7.19 -11.85 8.62
N LEU A 67 7.93 -11.97 7.52
CA LEU A 67 9.40 -12.05 7.56
C LEU A 67 10.02 -10.83 8.24
N ILE A 68 9.58 -9.63 7.85
CA ILE A 68 10.08 -8.38 8.42
C ILE A 68 9.81 -8.34 9.92
N LEU A 69 8.58 -8.66 10.35
CA LEU A 69 8.21 -8.67 11.76
C LEU A 69 9.00 -9.71 12.56
N ASN A 70 9.21 -10.91 12.04
CA ASN A 70 10.02 -11.94 12.69
C ASN A 70 11.45 -11.44 12.99
N ILE A 71 12.06 -10.74 12.03
CA ILE A 71 13.40 -10.18 12.22
C ILE A 71 13.38 -9.01 13.21
N LEU A 72 12.41 -8.09 13.11
CA LEU A 72 12.28 -6.98 14.06
C LEU A 72 12.03 -7.47 15.50
N GLN A 73 11.22 -8.52 15.66
CA GLN A 73 10.96 -9.16 16.97
C GLN A 73 12.20 -9.83 17.53
N GLU A 74 12.96 -10.54 16.70
CA GLU A 74 14.17 -11.23 17.11
C GLU A 74 15.22 -10.27 17.69
N VAL A 75 15.32 -9.07 17.14
CA VAL A 75 16.24 -8.03 17.62
C VAL A 75 15.60 -7.03 18.59
N GLY A 76 14.31 -7.19 18.92
CA GLY A 76 13.59 -6.33 19.88
C GLY A 76 13.22 -4.94 19.35
N VAL A 77 13.38 -4.69 18.04
CA VAL A 77 13.07 -3.41 17.40
C VAL A 77 11.56 -3.18 17.33
N ASP A 78 10.76 -4.24 17.20
CA ASP A 78 9.29 -4.19 17.22
C ASP A 78 8.76 -3.54 18.51
N LYS A 79 9.27 -3.97 19.68
CA LYS A 79 8.89 -3.42 20.99
C LYS A 79 9.26 -1.95 21.10
N MET A 80 10.46 -1.60 20.62
CA MET A 80 10.93 -0.22 20.61
C MET A 80 10.02 0.66 19.73
N ILE A 81 9.66 0.21 18.53
CA ILE A 81 8.73 0.94 17.65
C ILE A 81 7.38 1.09 18.35
N HIS A 82 6.81 0.01 18.86
CA HIS A 82 5.53 0.04 19.54
C HIS A 82 5.50 1.02 20.72
N GLN A 83 6.53 0.99 21.57
CA GLN A 83 6.62 1.87 22.74
C GLN A 83 6.72 3.35 22.33
N ASN A 84 7.52 3.67 21.34
CA ASN A 84 7.72 5.04 20.89
C ASN A 84 6.51 5.60 20.11
N LEU A 85 5.73 4.76 19.44
CA LEU A 85 4.55 5.17 18.70
C LEU A 85 3.23 5.04 19.47
N LYS A 86 3.26 4.50 20.69
CA LYS A 86 2.04 4.32 21.51
C LYS A 86 1.35 5.67 21.75
N GLY A 87 0.09 5.76 21.34
CA GLY A 87 -0.74 6.97 21.49
C GLY A 87 -0.34 8.13 20.57
N LYS A 88 0.60 7.93 19.66
CA LYS A 88 1.02 8.96 18.70
C LYS A 88 0.37 8.70 17.33
N LYS A 89 0.02 9.79 16.64
CA LYS A 89 -0.53 9.76 15.29
C LYS A 89 0.54 10.18 14.30
N LEU A 90 0.88 9.29 13.37
CA LEU A 90 1.83 9.59 12.29
C LEU A 90 1.16 10.52 11.27
N GLN A 91 1.84 11.62 10.91
CA GLN A 91 1.29 12.63 9.99
C GLN A 91 2.25 13.06 8.91
N LYS A 92 3.55 13.21 9.22
CA LYS A 92 4.54 13.76 8.29
C LYS A 92 5.32 12.69 7.56
N PHE A 93 5.63 11.57 8.22
CA PHE A 93 6.45 10.48 7.72
C PHE A 93 7.85 10.94 7.28
N ASP A 94 8.43 11.89 8.04
CA ASP A 94 9.73 12.45 7.79
C ASP A 94 10.68 12.28 8.99
N LYS A 95 11.94 12.65 8.77
CA LYS A 95 13.01 12.51 9.77
C LYS A 95 12.78 13.39 11.01
N GLU A 96 12.06 14.48 10.91
CA GLU A 96 11.76 15.33 12.06
C GLU A 96 10.72 14.71 12.97
N GLU A 97 9.59 14.29 12.39
CA GLU A 97 8.59 13.54 13.14
C GLU A 97 9.18 12.29 13.78
N PHE A 98 10.09 11.59 13.06
CA PHE A 98 10.80 10.46 13.63
C PHE A 98 11.64 10.86 14.85
N LYS A 99 12.43 11.94 14.79
CA LYS A 99 13.20 12.43 15.94
C LYS A 99 12.31 12.80 17.12
N ASP A 100 11.17 13.45 16.86
CA ASP A 100 10.22 13.84 17.89
C ASP A 100 9.61 12.63 18.61
N PHE A 101 9.42 11.54 17.90
CA PHE A 101 8.79 10.33 18.44
C PHE A 101 9.80 9.37 19.09
N PHE A 102 11.00 9.26 18.54
CA PHE A 102 11.99 8.28 18.97
C PHE A 102 13.10 8.87 19.87
N ASN A 103 13.04 10.17 20.17
CA ASN A 103 13.98 10.87 21.07
C ASN A 103 15.46 10.57 20.72
N ASN A 104 16.11 9.68 21.51
CA ASN A 104 17.53 9.35 21.39
C ASN A 104 17.83 8.17 20.43
N VAL A 105 16.82 7.56 19.83
CA VAL A 105 17.00 6.46 18.87
C VAL A 105 17.12 7.05 17.46
N THR A 106 18.16 6.66 16.75
CA THR A 106 18.36 7.02 15.35
C THR A 106 17.98 5.86 14.43
N ILE A 107 17.69 6.16 13.17
CA ILE A 107 17.47 5.11 12.17
C ILE A 107 18.73 4.28 11.96
N ASP A 108 19.90 4.90 12.05
CA ASP A 108 21.19 4.20 11.99
C ASP A 108 21.33 3.19 13.13
N THR A 109 20.89 3.55 14.35
CA THR A 109 20.88 2.62 15.50
C THR A 109 19.97 1.43 15.23
N ILE A 110 18.76 1.66 14.70
CA ILE A 110 17.84 0.59 14.30
C ILE A 110 18.49 -0.32 13.26
N THR A 111 19.07 0.26 12.22
CA THR A 111 19.74 -0.45 11.13
C THR A 111 20.92 -1.28 11.63
N GLN A 112 21.76 -0.70 12.49
CA GLN A 112 22.89 -1.42 13.12
C GLN A 112 22.41 -2.59 13.99
N THR A 113 21.35 -2.40 14.78
CA THR A 113 20.75 -3.46 15.59
C THR A 113 20.29 -4.62 14.72
N ILE A 114 19.59 -4.35 13.62
CA ILE A 114 19.16 -5.38 12.67
C ILE A 114 20.37 -6.06 12.03
N ASN A 115 21.36 -5.29 11.60
CA ASN A 115 22.55 -5.82 10.93
C ASN A 115 23.45 -6.64 11.87
N SER A 116 23.28 -6.54 13.20
CA SER A 116 24.01 -7.32 14.17
C SER A 116 23.39 -8.69 14.49
N ILE A 117 22.24 -9.04 13.87
CA ILE A 117 21.54 -10.32 14.10
C ILE A 117 22.47 -11.52 13.80
N PRO A 118 22.60 -12.51 14.70
CA PRO A 118 23.41 -13.71 14.46
C PRO A 118 22.85 -14.56 13.31
N LEU A 119 23.73 -15.25 12.58
CA LEU A 119 23.34 -16.13 11.47
C LEU A 119 22.24 -17.11 11.84
N LYS A 120 22.38 -17.80 12.99
CA LYS A 120 21.39 -18.77 13.47
C LYS A 120 19.99 -18.15 13.59
N ASN A 121 19.90 -16.93 14.09
CA ASN A 121 18.63 -16.26 14.35
C ASN A 121 18.00 -15.78 13.04
N ILE A 122 18.77 -15.19 12.12
CA ILE A 122 18.26 -14.77 10.83
C ILE A 122 17.77 -15.97 9.98
N VAL A 123 18.50 -17.09 9.98
CA VAL A 123 18.08 -18.34 9.33
C VAL A 123 16.75 -18.83 9.91
N SER A 124 16.59 -18.80 11.25
CA SER A 124 15.34 -19.17 11.92
C SER A 124 14.17 -18.26 11.51
N CYS A 125 14.39 -16.94 11.36
CA CYS A 125 13.36 -16.02 10.91
C CYS A 125 12.88 -16.30 9.47
N PHE A 126 13.81 -16.57 8.57
CA PHE A 126 13.47 -16.96 7.19
C PHE A 126 12.78 -18.32 7.12
N GLY A 127 13.14 -19.28 7.97
CA GLY A 127 12.53 -20.61 8.02
C GLY A 127 11.11 -20.66 8.58
N LYS A 128 10.71 -19.66 9.37
CA LYS A 128 9.35 -19.56 9.91
C LYS A 128 8.31 -19.16 8.84
N VAL A 129 8.75 -18.50 7.81
CA VAL A 129 7.89 -18.06 6.69
C VAL A 129 8.12 -19.02 5.53
N ASN A 130 7.06 -19.35 4.80
CA ASN A 130 7.19 -20.14 3.56
C ASN A 130 7.83 -19.27 2.45
N TYR A 131 9.06 -18.80 2.74
CA TYR A 131 9.77 -17.81 1.92
C TYR A 131 10.05 -18.32 0.50
N HIS A 132 10.21 -19.63 0.35
CA HIS A 132 10.35 -20.28 -0.97
C HIS A 132 9.17 -20.02 -1.89
N GLU A 133 7.95 -20.12 -1.38
CA GLU A 133 6.73 -19.90 -2.17
C GLU A 133 6.57 -18.44 -2.57
N VAL A 134 7.03 -17.51 -1.70
CA VAL A 134 6.84 -16.07 -1.91
C VAL A 134 7.95 -15.42 -2.72
N CYS A 135 9.20 -15.87 -2.55
CA CYS A 135 10.37 -15.20 -3.12
C CYS A 135 11.20 -16.07 -4.08
N GLY A 136 10.84 -17.33 -4.27
CA GLY A 136 11.50 -18.23 -5.24
C GLY A 136 12.98 -18.51 -4.95
N VAL A 137 13.42 -18.37 -3.71
CA VAL A 137 14.83 -18.50 -3.32
C VAL A 137 15.00 -19.66 -2.37
N GLU A 138 15.79 -20.62 -2.78
CA GLU A 138 16.21 -21.73 -1.94
C GLU A 138 17.16 -21.25 -0.85
N LEU A 139 16.73 -21.28 0.41
CA LEU A 139 17.49 -20.85 1.59
C LEU A 139 18.24 -22.06 2.19
N ASP A 140 18.93 -22.81 1.34
CA ASP A 140 19.71 -23.94 1.80
C ASP A 140 21.16 -23.50 2.06
N PHE A 141 21.52 -23.39 3.34
CA PHE A 141 22.89 -23.10 3.77
C PHE A 141 23.88 -24.16 3.24
N TYR A 142 23.45 -25.40 3.13
CA TYR A 142 24.29 -26.46 2.60
C TYR A 142 24.64 -26.20 1.13
N ASN A 143 23.67 -25.90 0.31
CA ASN A 143 23.89 -25.53 -1.09
C ASN A 143 24.72 -24.26 -1.25
N TYR A 144 24.49 -23.24 -0.39
CA TYR A 144 25.32 -22.05 -0.37
C TYR A 144 26.77 -22.35 0.02
N LYS A 145 27.00 -23.17 1.04
CA LYS A 145 28.34 -23.63 1.45
C LYS A 145 29.03 -24.41 0.35
N MET A 146 28.32 -25.33 -0.33
CA MET A 146 28.83 -26.06 -1.49
C MET A 146 29.23 -25.13 -2.62
N PHE A 147 28.40 -24.16 -2.95
CA PHE A 147 28.67 -23.15 -3.97
C PHE A 147 29.94 -22.33 -3.64
N CYS A 148 30.08 -21.87 -2.40
CA CYS A 148 31.25 -21.14 -1.94
C CYS A 148 32.52 -21.99 -1.98
N SER A 149 32.44 -23.25 -1.53
CA SER A 149 33.59 -24.17 -1.52
C SER A 149 34.09 -24.52 -2.92
N GLN A 150 33.21 -24.53 -3.93
CA GLN A 150 33.60 -24.73 -5.32
C GLN A 150 34.30 -23.51 -5.94
N ASN A 151 33.94 -22.30 -5.51
CA ASN A 151 34.47 -21.07 -6.07
C ASN A 151 35.68 -20.51 -5.28
N ASP A 152 35.76 -20.81 -3.98
CA ASP A 152 36.87 -20.43 -3.11
C ASP A 152 37.06 -21.44 -1.96
N PRO A 153 37.85 -22.51 -2.18
CA PRO A 153 38.03 -23.60 -1.21
C PRO A 153 38.71 -23.16 0.10
N GLN A 154 39.39 -22.01 0.12
CA GLN A 154 40.11 -21.51 1.29
C GLN A 154 39.33 -20.44 2.08
N ASP A 155 38.08 -20.21 1.72
CA ASP A 155 37.26 -19.19 2.38
C ASP A 155 36.83 -19.61 3.79
N ASN A 156 37.49 -19.06 4.77
CA ASN A 156 37.15 -19.25 6.19
C ASN A 156 35.95 -18.41 6.64
N ASN A 157 35.31 -17.63 5.78
CA ASN A 157 34.27 -16.65 6.11
C ASN A 157 32.89 -16.98 5.50
N VAL A 158 32.65 -18.22 5.15
CA VAL A 158 31.39 -18.64 4.48
C VAL A 158 30.14 -18.31 5.28
N GLU A 159 30.20 -18.49 6.62
CA GLU A 159 29.05 -18.17 7.51
C GLU A 159 28.73 -16.69 7.53
N GLU A 160 29.75 -15.83 7.61
CA GLU A 160 29.55 -14.37 7.59
C GLU A 160 29.05 -13.89 6.22
N ARG A 161 29.54 -14.44 5.12
CA ARG A 161 29.03 -14.11 3.78
C ARG A 161 27.56 -14.55 3.63
N TYR A 162 27.18 -15.71 4.16
CA TYR A 162 25.80 -16.15 4.13
C TYR A 162 24.91 -15.26 5.00
N ARG A 163 25.38 -14.85 6.18
CA ARG A 163 24.68 -13.87 7.02
C ARG A 163 24.43 -12.56 6.28
N VAL A 164 25.44 -12.01 5.63
CA VAL A 164 25.34 -10.79 4.82
C VAL A 164 24.38 -10.98 3.65
N TYR A 165 24.43 -12.13 2.98
CA TYR A 165 23.48 -12.48 1.93
C TYR A 165 22.02 -12.44 2.42
N LEU A 166 21.73 -13.06 3.56
CA LEU A 166 20.39 -13.04 4.16
C LEU A 166 19.95 -11.64 4.59
N LEU A 167 20.85 -10.85 5.15
CA LEU A 167 20.59 -9.44 5.47
C LEU A 167 20.27 -8.62 4.22
N ASN A 168 21.01 -8.79 3.14
CA ASN A 168 20.71 -8.13 1.87
C ASN A 168 19.33 -8.54 1.33
N ARG A 169 18.96 -9.81 1.48
CA ARG A 169 17.61 -10.29 1.14
C ARG A 169 16.54 -9.63 2.01
N PHE A 170 16.75 -9.57 3.32
CA PHE A 170 15.85 -8.86 4.22
C PHE A 170 15.64 -7.39 3.79
N TRP A 171 16.71 -6.64 3.55
CA TRP A 171 16.60 -5.24 3.11
C TRP A 171 15.90 -5.09 1.77
N LYS A 172 16.10 -6.05 0.87
CA LYS A 172 15.35 -6.11 -0.39
C LYS A 172 13.86 -6.31 -0.14
N GLU A 173 13.48 -7.21 0.79
CA GLU A 173 12.08 -7.41 1.14
C GLU A 173 11.45 -6.19 1.83
N VAL A 174 12.17 -5.49 2.70
CA VAL A 174 11.72 -4.20 3.26
C VAL A 174 11.44 -3.19 2.13
N SER A 175 12.31 -3.11 1.14
CA SER A 175 12.12 -2.22 -0.01
C SER A 175 10.93 -2.64 -0.88
N ASN A 176 10.83 -3.92 -1.21
CA ASN A 176 9.72 -4.47 -2.00
C ASN A 176 8.39 -4.24 -1.30
N THR A 177 8.33 -4.48 0.01
CA THR A 177 7.10 -4.31 0.80
C THR A 177 6.66 -2.85 0.83
N LYS A 178 7.58 -1.89 1.00
CA LYS A 178 7.24 -0.46 0.89
C LYS A 178 6.67 -0.11 -0.48
N ASN A 179 7.29 -0.59 -1.56
CA ASN A 179 6.81 -0.34 -2.92
C ASN A 179 5.44 -0.99 -3.17
N ASN A 180 5.22 -2.20 -2.68
CA ASN A 180 3.95 -2.91 -2.81
C ASN A 180 2.83 -2.22 -2.02
N LEU A 181 3.13 -1.71 -0.81
CA LEU A 181 2.17 -0.91 -0.03
C LEU A 181 1.87 0.43 -0.70
N GLU A 182 2.87 1.09 -1.30
CA GLU A 182 2.65 2.33 -2.06
C GLU A 182 1.73 2.09 -3.26
N TYR A 183 1.99 1.02 -4.03
CA TYR A 183 1.14 0.60 -5.14
C TYR A 183 -0.29 0.28 -4.68
N PHE A 184 -0.44 -0.50 -3.62
CA PHE A 184 -1.74 -0.81 -2.99
C PHE A 184 -2.48 0.48 -2.61
N SER A 185 -1.81 1.39 -1.92
CA SER A 185 -2.39 2.64 -1.43
C SER A 185 -2.78 3.60 -2.57
N MET A 186 -1.99 3.62 -3.65
CA MET A 186 -2.27 4.45 -4.84
C MET A 186 -3.63 4.14 -5.46
N TYR A 187 -4.01 2.87 -5.54
CA TYR A 187 -5.30 2.50 -6.12
C TYR A 187 -6.49 3.07 -5.36
N PHE A 188 -6.43 3.08 -4.03
CA PHE A 188 -7.50 3.64 -3.19
C PHE A 188 -7.50 5.17 -3.23
N ASN A 189 -6.35 5.80 -3.14
CA ASN A 189 -6.24 7.26 -3.18
C ASN A 189 -6.62 7.84 -4.56
N SER A 190 -6.43 7.07 -5.63
CA SER A 190 -6.83 7.46 -7.00
C SER A 190 -8.26 7.05 -7.37
N ASN A 191 -9.04 6.52 -6.42
CA ASN A 191 -10.40 6.00 -6.64
C ASN A 191 -10.49 4.92 -7.74
N LEU A 192 -9.39 4.20 -8.00
CA LEU A 192 -9.37 3.05 -8.92
C LEU A 192 -9.89 1.77 -8.26
N ALA A 193 -9.95 1.76 -6.93
CA ALA A 193 -10.52 0.72 -6.10
C ALA A 193 -11.37 1.33 -4.98
N LYS A 194 -12.40 0.60 -4.53
CA LYS A 194 -13.32 1.06 -3.50
C LYS A 194 -12.77 0.74 -2.10
N SER A 195 -12.28 1.76 -1.39
CA SER A 195 -11.70 1.60 -0.06
C SER A 195 -12.64 0.96 0.94
N ASP A 196 -13.92 1.37 0.97
CA ASP A 196 -14.91 0.84 1.92
C ASP A 196 -15.12 -0.67 1.79
N ALA A 197 -14.94 -1.24 0.60
CA ALA A 197 -15.11 -2.68 0.36
C ALA A 197 -14.06 -3.54 1.09
N VAL A 198 -12.89 -2.98 1.40
CA VAL A 198 -11.77 -3.70 2.01
C VAL A 198 -11.37 -3.16 3.39
N TYR A 199 -11.85 -1.98 3.75
CA TYR A 199 -11.49 -1.31 5.00
C TYR A 199 -11.67 -2.21 6.22
N GLU A 200 -12.84 -2.83 6.38
CA GLU A 200 -13.16 -3.63 7.58
C GLU A 200 -12.21 -4.83 7.77
N SER A 201 -11.70 -5.38 6.67
CA SER A 201 -10.83 -6.56 6.71
C SER A 201 -9.34 -6.24 6.77
N LEU A 202 -8.90 -5.10 6.23
CA LEU A 202 -7.48 -4.83 6.03
C LEU A 202 -6.94 -3.63 6.81
N HIS A 203 -7.80 -2.71 7.31
CA HIS A 203 -7.31 -1.44 7.90
C HIS A 203 -6.37 -1.66 9.08
N GLN A 204 -6.67 -2.60 9.96
CA GLN A 204 -5.85 -2.83 11.15
C GLN A 204 -4.46 -3.38 10.78
N THR A 205 -4.41 -4.43 9.96
CA THR A 205 -3.15 -5.01 9.51
C THR A 205 -2.32 -4.01 8.70
N PHE A 206 -2.96 -3.22 7.84
CA PHE A 206 -2.29 -2.18 7.07
C PHE A 206 -1.71 -1.08 7.97
N THR A 207 -2.51 -0.54 8.90
CA THR A 207 -2.04 0.53 9.79
C THR A 207 -0.92 0.07 10.71
N ASP A 208 -0.97 -1.17 11.20
CA ASP A 208 0.10 -1.75 12.01
C ASP A 208 1.37 -2.00 11.18
N PHE A 209 1.25 -2.52 9.97
CA PHE A 209 2.41 -2.69 9.07
C PHE A 209 3.08 -1.35 8.73
N VAL A 210 2.29 -0.31 8.48
CA VAL A 210 2.82 1.03 8.23
C VAL A 210 3.59 1.55 9.44
N LYS A 211 3.12 1.33 10.67
CA LYS A 211 3.86 1.70 11.89
C LYS A 211 5.22 1.01 11.98
N PHE A 212 5.28 -0.30 11.68
CA PHE A 212 6.56 -1.04 11.69
C PHE A 212 7.52 -0.60 10.59
N LEU A 213 7.00 -0.19 9.43
CA LEU A 213 7.82 0.32 8.32
C LEU A 213 8.13 1.81 8.45
N TYR A 214 7.49 2.52 9.37
CA TYR A 214 7.61 3.97 9.52
C TYR A 214 9.06 4.46 9.65
N PRO A 215 9.96 3.85 10.47
CA PRO A 215 11.36 4.28 10.53
C PRO A 215 12.05 4.26 9.16
N PHE A 216 11.78 3.21 8.38
CA PHE A 216 12.38 3.01 7.04
C PHE A 216 11.74 3.89 5.96
N ILE A 217 10.50 4.34 6.15
CA ILE A 217 9.84 5.33 5.28
C ILE A 217 10.38 6.72 5.60
N ALA A 218 10.48 7.07 6.88
CA ALA A 218 10.98 8.36 7.34
C ALA A 218 12.43 8.63 6.91
N ASP A 219 13.27 7.56 6.82
CA ASP A 219 14.64 7.69 6.34
C ASP A 219 14.71 8.12 4.86
N TYR A 220 13.79 7.66 4.03
CA TYR A 220 13.73 8.07 2.62
C TYR A 220 13.27 9.52 2.45
N ASN A 221 12.43 10.04 3.35
CA ASN A 221 11.90 11.39 3.30
C ASN A 221 12.83 12.39 4.00
N LYS A 222 14.13 12.35 3.70
CA LYS A 222 15.12 13.32 4.19
C LYS A 222 14.78 14.71 3.67
N ARG A 223 14.90 15.71 4.54
CA ARG A 223 14.46 17.08 4.29
C ARG A 223 15.25 17.87 3.25
N ASP A 224 16.41 17.37 2.84
CA ASP A 224 17.37 18.13 2.01
C ASP A 224 16.96 18.23 0.54
N ASP A 225 15.95 17.48 0.11
CA ASP A 225 15.40 17.60 -1.24
C ASP A 225 13.89 17.89 -1.20
N TYR A 226 13.54 19.18 -1.12
CA TYR A 226 12.16 19.67 -1.03
C TYR A 226 11.25 19.26 -2.19
N THR A 227 11.78 18.63 -3.21
CA THR A 227 11.06 18.37 -4.47
C THR A 227 10.40 17.01 -4.55
N ARG A 228 10.82 16.02 -3.74
CA ARG A 228 10.28 14.65 -3.83
C ARG A 228 9.99 14.06 -2.46
N LYS A 229 8.71 13.88 -2.16
CA LYS A 229 8.27 13.02 -1.06
C LYS A 229 8.00 11.63 -1.59
N TYR A 230 8.59 10.62 -0.93
CA TYR A 230 8.37 9.22 -1.25
C TYR A 230 7.26 8.65 -0.37
N PHE A 231 6.57 7.63 -0.88
CA PHE A 231 5.53 6.90 -0.15
C PHE A 231 4.36 7.79 0.31
N THR A 232 3.97 8.74 -0.55
CA THR A 232 2.88 9.67 -0.27
C THR A 232 1.53 8.99 -0.20
N HIS A 233 1.30 7.96 -1.03
CA HIS A 233 0.03 7.22 -1.03
C HIS A 233 -0.12 6.35 0.21
N ILE A 234 0.97 5.75 0.73
CA ILE A 234 0.95 5.03 2.03
C ILE A 234 0.52 6.01 3.13
N LYS A 235 1.13 7.18 3.19
CA LYS A 235 0.81 8.21 4.18
C LYS A 235 -0.65 8.63 4.10
N GLU A 236 -1.14 8.97 2.91
CA GLU A 236 -2.51 9.42 2.69
C GLU A 236 -3.53 8.36 3.10
N LEU A 237 -3.34 7.12 2.67
CA LEU A 237 -4.23 6.01 3.03
C LEU A 237 -4.19 5.72 4.53
N TYR A 238 -3.00 5.73 5.14
CA TYR A 238 -2.83 5.56 6.59
C TYR A 238 -3.60 6.63 7.37
N CYS A 239 -3.44 7.90 7.02
CA CYS A 239 -4.17 8.99 7.68
C CYS A 239 -5.68 8.82 7.51
N THR A 240 -6.15 8.53 6.29
CA THR A 240 -7.58 8.33 6.00
C THR A 240 -8.16 7.18 6.83
N TRP A 241 -7.47 6.05 6.92
CA TRP A 241 -7.98 4.88 7.64
C TRP A 241 -7.92 5.05 9.15
N THR A 242 -6.89 5.68 9.69
CA THR A 242 -6.79 5.99 11.13
C THR A 242 -7.80 7.04 11.57
N ASP A 243 -8.12 8.02 10.73
CA ASP A 243 -9.15 9.02 11.02
C ASP A 243 -10.56 8.39 11.02
N LYS A 244 -10.82 7.50 10.07
CA LYS A 244 -12.07 6.74 10.01
C LYS A 244 -12.25 5.83 11.23
N GLU A 245 -11.20 5.15 11.69
CA GLU A 245 -11.20 4.34 12.90
C GLU A 245 -11.51 5.20 14.14
N SER A 246 -10.83 6.33 14.30
CA SER A 246 -11.03 7.25 15.42
C SER A 246 -12.47 7.78 15.48
N SER A 247 -13.06 8.10 14.33
CA SER A 247 -14.45 8.56 14.23
C SER A 247 -15.45 7.48 14.64
N LYS A 248 -15.23 6.22 14.25
CA LYS A 248 -16.08 5.08 14.65
C LYS A 248 -16.02 4.82 16.16
N VAL A 249 -14.83 4.90 16.75
CA VAL A 249 -14.65 4.73 18.20
C VAL A 249 -15.40 5.81 18.97
N GLU A 250 -15.33 7.06 18.54
CA GLU A 250 -16.01 8.17 19.18
C GLU A 250 -17.54 8.07 19.05
N GLU A 251 -18.04 7.63 17.90
CA GLU A 251 -19.48 7.38 17.67
C GLU A 251 -20.00 6.26 18.58
N THR A 252 -19.24 5.16 18.69
CA THR A 252 -19.55 4.04 19.57
C THR A 252 -19.60 4.49 21.05
N ARG A 253 -18.62 5.30 21.48
CA ARG A 253 -18.58 5.86 22.84
C ARG A 253 -19.83 6.70 23.14
N LYS A 254 -20.19 7.63 22.25
CA LYS A 254 -21.40 8.46 22.41
C LYS A 254 -22.67 7.65 22.48
N THR A 255 -22.76 6.59 21.67
CA THR A 255 -23.91 5.68 21.70
C THR A 255 -24.01 4.94 23.03
N MET A 256 -22.88 4.44 23.57
CA MET A 256 -22.86 3.78 24.88
C MET A 256 -23.24 4.75 26.03
N GLU A 257 -22.72 5.98 25.99
CA GLU A 257 -23.05 7.03 26.98
C GLU A 257 -24.54 7.45 26.93
N SER A 258 -25.19 7.31 25.77
CA SER A 258 -26.63 7.62 25.61
C SER A 258 -27.54 6.52 26.09
N ILE A 259 -27.05 5.31 26.32
CA ILE A 259 -27.82 4.13 26.76
C ILE A 259 -27.64 3.91 28.27
N ALA A 260 -26.59 4.47 28.88
CA ALA A 260 -26.30 4.39 30.32
C ALA A 260 -27.06 5.49 31.10
#